data_54f150b39050f10961cf77afe81662cb
#
_entry.id   54f150b39050f10961cf77afe81662cb
#
_cell.length_a   1.000
_cell.length_b   1.000
_cell.length_c   1.000
_cell.angle_alpha   90.00
_cell.angle_beta   90.00
_cell.angle_gamma   90.00
#
_symmetry.space_group_name_H-M   'P 1'
#
loop_
_entity.id
_entity.type
_entity.pdbx_description
1 polymer ?
#
loop_
_entity_poly.entity_id
_entity_poly.type
_entity_poly.pdbx_seq_one_letter_code
_entity_poly.pdbx_strand_id
1 'polypeptide(L)'
;MENGANIGRINELALLERLFNEHLDGIFIIEYPSGNIIKLSDKISGNFTNVLKFDGTPYDEQINDLIDATVPDVDKDSIKHSMALSTIVDNLEKRKVYSVDFNSIDSNNNYVFRRILNEYLDEKKDIIVVLAENISSLVMGKTDPLTGGYNSAGFYNRVTEWLAANPGRKYRVHRYNIDRFRDINGVYGQNFGDKLLRDISVYMRRLDSDDSFSAHLNADHFVRFCADELMPAQECYDNFVESFSNYHISIPLKLHVGVYDLCEEGIDPFTMSYKALLALQTVKGDMHNEIAYYESGMLRREQEQLEFLNEIDDALENDCFEVWFQPQVDYEKKQIFGAESLIRWRHPVKGLLSPMTFIPLLEKSNYISKVDKYLIEKVCKYMRRWIDALPDKKIQISVNLSRLDIIDSDFVNSLSQIVKSYGIPHSALHLEVTESAYMKDAELLITEVDKLRNQGFSVEIDDFGAGYSSLNTLKDMNVDKLKLDMKFLSGGHGDKKEKIIIAAVIDMSHTLGLPIIAEGVETKEQADMLLKFGCKQMQGFYFSKPLPVEEYEALLYGKTKLPNLK
;
A
#
# COMPACT_ATOMS: atom_id res chain seq x y z
N MET A 1 19.00 -8.08 23.17
CA MET A 1 18.63 -9.32 22.43
C MET A 1 17.23 -9.81 22.78
N GLU A 2 16.62 -9.42 23.90
CA GLU A 2 15.24 -9.79 24.25
C GLU A 2 14.14 -9.06 23.46
N ASN A 3 14.38 -7.80 23.08
CA ASN A 3 13.40 -7.03 22.28
C ASN A 3 13.22 -7.55 20.84
N GLY A 4 14.25 -8.13 20.22
CA GLY A 4 14.14 -8.63 18.84
C GLY A 4 13.27 -9.89 18.67
N ALA A 5 13.15 -10.71 19.71
CA ALA A 5 12.30 -11.91 19.68
C ALA A 5 10.81 -11.57 19.88
N ASN A 6 10.50 -10.51 20.60
CA ASN A 6 9.13 -10.03 20.78
C ASN A 6 8.61 -9.33 19.51
N ILE A 7 9.45 -8.58 18.79
CA ILE A 7 9.10 -7.90 17.54
C ILE A 7 8.75 -8.92 16.43
N GLY A 8 9.51 -10.01 16.28
CA GLY A 8 9.19 -11.05 15.30
C GLY A 8 7.84 -11.73 15.53
N ARG A 9 7.40 -11.85 16.78
CA ARG A 9 6.11 -12.46 17.17
C ARG A 9 4.94 -11.50 17.07
N ILE A 10 5.17 -10.22 17.32
CA ILE A 10 4.20 -9.14 17.04
C ILE A 10 3.89 -9.11 15.53
N ASN A 11 4.87 -9.40 14.68
CA ASN A 11 4.71 -9.48 13.23
C ASN A 11 3.84 -10.67 12.76
N GLU A 12 3.91 -11.83 13.44
CA GLU A 12 2.99 -12.96 13.19
C GLU A 12 1.55 -12.58 13.53
N LEU A 13 1.34 -11.78 14.57
CA LEU A 13 0.02 -11.29 14.97
C LEU A 13 -0.55 -10.25 14.01
N ALA A 14 0.28 -9.36 13.47
CA ALA A 14 -0.13 -8.42 12.41
C ALA A 14 -0.50 -9.16 11.10
N LEU A 15 0.12 -10.31 10.83
CA LEU A 15 -0.27 -11.21 9.76
C LEU A 15 -1.65 -11.85 10.05
N LEU A 16 -1.86 -12.34 11.27
CA LEU A 16 -3.15 -12.87 11.70
C LEU A 16 -4.27 -11.82 11.58
N GLU A 17 -4.00 -10.56 11.90
CA GLU A 17 -4.96 -9.46 11.73
C GLU A 17 -5.39 -9.29 10.27
N ARG A 18 -4.47 -9.37 9.31
CA ARG A 18 -4.81 -9.33 7.88
C ARG A 18 -5.54 -10.58 7.39
N LEU A 19 -5.21 -11.72 7.98
CA LEU A 19 -5.85 -13.00 7.69
C LEU A 19 -7.30 -13.03 8.20
N PHE A 20 -7.58 -12.39 9.33
CA PHE A 20 -8.90 -12.40 10.00
C PHE A 20 -9.75 -11.15 9.75
N ASN A 21 -9.34 -10.25 8.85
CA ASN A 21 -9.92 -8.91 8.65
C ASN A 21 -11.43 -8.86 8.34
N GLU A 22 -12.05 -9.98 8.00
CA GLU A 22 -13.49 -10.05 7.69
C GLU A 22 -14.37 -10.13 8.95
N HIS A 23 -13.81 -10.54 10.10
CA HIS A 23 -14.57 -10.74 11.36
C HIS A 23 -13.92 -10.12 12.60
N LEU A 24 -12.66 -9.65 12.50
CA LEU A 24 -11.94 -9.07 13.62
C LEU A 24 -12.36 -7.64 13.89
N ASP A 25 -12.85 -7.41 15.11
CA ASP A 25 -13.12 -6.08 15.66
C ASP A 25 -11.87 -5.47 16.34
N GLY A 26 -10.88 -6.29 16.72
CA GLY A 26 -9.68 -5.81 17.40
C GLY A 26 -8.65 -6.89 17.74
N ILE A 27 -7.37 -6.48 17.70
CA ILE A 27 -6.26 -7.23 18.28
C ILE A 27 -5.49 -6.30 19.21
N PHE A 28 -5.28 -6.76 20.44
CA PHE A 28 -4.40 -6.09 21.39
C PHE A 28 -3.68 -7.13 22.25
N ILE A 29 -2.65 -6.71 22.94
CA ILE A 29 -1.93 -7.55 23.88
C ILE A 29 -2.03 -6.98 25.29
N ILE A 30 -1.97 -7.88 26.27
CA ILE A 30 -1.90 -7.56 27.69
C ILE A 30 -0.56 -8.05 28.20
N GLU A 31 0.24 -7.15 28.75
CA GLU A 31 1.44 -7.54 29.49
C GLU A 31 1.07 -8.06 30.86
N TYR A 32 1.46 -9.28 31.18
CA TYR A 32 1.22 -9.88 32.49
C TYR A 32 2.52 -9.94 33.31
N PRO A 33 2.51 -9.60 34.61
CA PRO A 33 1.36 -9.31 35.46
C PRO A 33 0.93 -7.83 35.53
N SER A 34 1.55 -6.91 34.78
CA SER A 34 1.28 -5.46 34.89
C SER A 34 -0.16 -5.07 34.51
N GLY A 35 -0.79 -5.83 33.60
CA GLY A 35 -2.08 -5.51 33.04
C GLY A 35 -2.08 -4.36 32.03
N ASN A 36 -0.89 -3.93 31.56
CA ASN A 36 -0.80 -2.91 30.51
C ASN A 36 -1.35 -3.45 29.20
N ILE A 37 -2.11 -2.61 28.47
CA ILE A 37 -2.62 -2.96 27.13
C ILE A 37 -1.78 -2.26 26.08
N ILE A 38 -1.38 -3.03 25.06
CA ILE A 38 -0.70 -2.50 23.85
C ILE A 38 -1.58 -2.83 22.66
N LYS A 39 -1.94 -1.80 21.89
CA LYS A 39 -2.70 -1.95 20.65
C LYS A 39 -1.77 -2.42 19.54
N LEU A 40 -2.15 -3.47 18.80
CA LEU A 40 -1.35 -3.99 17.70
C LEU A 40 -1.77 -3.43 16.34
N SER A 41 -2.97 -2.86 16.20
CA SER A 41 -3.44 -2.34 14.92
C SER A 41 -4.37 -1.15 15.02
N ASP A 42 -4.18 -0.17 14.10
CA ASP A 42 -5.00 1.03 13.96
C ASP A 42 -6.15 0.90 12.95
N LYS A 43 -6.21 -0.20 12.19
CA LYS A 43 -7.18 -0.37 11.09
C LYS A 43 -8.56 -0.88 11.51
N ILE A 44 -8.78 -1.05 12.78
CA ILE A 44 -10.02 -1.64 13.27
C ILE A 44 -11.07 -0.55 13.42
N SER A 45 -11.96 -0.48 12.44
CA SER A 45 -13.10 0.44 12.40
C SER A 45 -14.28 -0.01 13.28
N GLY A 46 -14.08 -0.98 14.17
CA GLY A 46 -15.09 -1.45 15.10
C GLY A 46 -15.21 -0.52 16.33
N ASN A 47 -16.42 -0.05 16.65
CA ASN A 47 -16.67 0.79 17.82
C ASN A 47 -16.31 0.13 19.16
N PHE A 48 -16.07 -1.17 19.16
CA PHE A 48 -15.78 -1.94 20.37
C PHE A 48 -14.43 -1.59 21.00
N THR A 49 -13.37 -1.45 20.20
CA THR A 49 -12.02 -1.12 20.71
C THR A 49 -11.76 0.37 20.86
N ASN A 50 -12.62 1.24 20.31
CA ASN A 50 -12.46 2.70 20.41
C ASN A 50 -12.64 3.22 21.85
N VAL A 51 -13.18 2.42 22.77
CA VAL A 51 -13.33 2.76 24.20
C VAL A 51 -12.05 2.47 24.99
N LEU A 52 -11.17 1.57 24.46
CA LEU A 52 -9.91 1.23 25.13
C LEU A 52 -8.91 2.39 24.98
N LYS A 53 -8.35 2.80 26.12
CA LYS A 53 -7.33 3.85 26.21
C LYS A 53 -5.97 3.17 26.31
N PHE A 54 -5.05 3.48 25.40
CA PHE A 54 -3.69 2.91 25.41
C PHE A 54 -2.73 3.86 26.14
N ASP A 55 -3.13 4.31 27.34
CA ASP A 55 -2.46 5.37 28.13
C ASP A 55 -1.84 4.85 29.44
N GLY A 56 -1.73 3.53 29.60
CA GLY A 56 -1.20 2.88 30.79
C GLY A 56 -2.25 2.59 31.87
N THR A 57 -3.54 2.84 31.61
CA THR A 57 -4.64 2.40 32.50
C THR A 57 -4.69 0.87 32.52
N PRO A 58 -4.82 0.19 33.68
CA PRO A 58 -4.85 -1.26 33.77
C PRO A 58 -6.01 -1.89 32.99
N TYR A 59 -5.77 -3.09 32.45
CA TYR A 59 -6.73 -3.85 31.65
C TYR A 59 -8.12 -3.99 32.32
N ASP A 60 -8.17 -4.40 33.59
CA ASP A 60 -9.44 -4.65 34.29
C ASP A 60 -10.31 -3.38 34.41
N GLU A 61 -9.70 -2.21 34.55
CA GLU A 61 -10.41 -0.93 34.58
C GLU A 61 -10.98 -0.61 33.20
N GLN A 62 -10.17 -0.70 32.17
CA GLN A 62 -10.58 -0.39 30.80
C GLN A 62 -11.63 -1.36 30.27
N ILE A 63 -11.50 -2.66 30.57
CA ILE A 63 -12.46 -3.66 30.12
C ILE A 63 -13.82 -3.50 30.83
N ASN A 64 -13.82 -3.08 32.10
CA ASN A 64 -15.04 -2.77 32.81
C ASN A 64 -15.77 -1.57 32.21
N ASP A 65 -15.05 -0.49 31.88
CA ASP A 65 -15.59 0.68 31.17
C ASP A 65 -16.21 0.29 29.82
N LEU A 66 -15.51 -0.57 29.07
CA LEU A 66 -15.97 -1.09 27.79
C LEU A 66 -17.27 -1.89 27.93
N ILE A 67 -17.33 -2.80 28.92
CA ILE A 67 -18.50 -3.63 29.18
C ILE A 67 -19.66 -2.74 29.62
N ASP A 68 -19.45 -1.76 30.51
CA ASP A 68 -20.48 -0.83 30.93
C ASP A 68 -21.07 0.00 29.78
N ALA A 69 -20.25 0.33 28.81
CA ALA A 69 -20.66 1.11 27.64
C ALA A 69 -21.37 0.28 26.55
N THR A 70 -21.06 -1.02 26.43
CA THR A 70 -21.45 -1.79 25.24
C THR A 70 -22.25 -3.05 25.51
N VAL A 71 -22.28 -3.56 26.75
CA VAL A 71 -22.98 -4.81 27.10
C VAL A 71 -24.32 -4.49 27.76
N PRO A 72 -25.41 -5.23 27.45
CA PRO A 72 -26.70 -5.09 28.11
C PRO A 72 -26.61 -5.35 29.64
N ASP A 73 -27.39 -4.60 30.44
CA ASP A 73 -27.31 -4.63 31.92
C ASP A 73 -27.45 -6.02 32.51
N VAL A 74 -28.25 -6.89 31.88
CA VAL A 74 -28.50 -8.26 32.36
C VAL A 74 -27.25 -9.13 32.40
N ASP A 75 -26.28 -8.87 31.48
CA ASP A 75 -25.11 -9.72 31.27
C ASP A 75 -23.82 -9.12 31.87
N LYS A 76 -23.82 -7.85 32.27
CA LYS A 76 -22.61 -7.09 32.65
C LYS A 76 -21.75 -7.79 33.70
N ASP A 77 -22.36 -8.17 34.84
CA ASP A 77 -21.61 -8.76 35.96
C ASP A 77 -20.97 -10.10 35.58
N SER A 78 -21.68 -10.93 34.83
CA SER A 78 -21.17 -12.21 34.34
C SER A 78 -20.00 -12.02 33.38
N ILE A 79 -20.12 -11.06 32.47
CA ILE A 79 -19.08 -10.78 31.46
C ILE A 79 -17.85 -10.11 32.10
N LYS A 80 -18.03 -9.16 33.03
CA LYS A 80 -16.94 -8.57 33.82
C LYS A 80 -16.14 -9.65 34.56
N HIS A 81 -16.81 -10.59 35.21
CA HIS A 81 -16.16 -11.69 35.89
C HIS A 81 -15.36 -12.58 34.91
N SER A 82 -15.94 -12.92 33.75
CA SER A 82 -15.33 -13.78 32.75
C SER A 82 -14.15 -13.11 32.07
N MET A 83 -14.16 -11.79 31.91
CA MET A 83 -13.11 -11.00 31.24
C MET A 83 -12.11 -10.41 32.23
N ALA A 84 -12.24 -10.59 33.54
CA ALA A 84 -11.23 -10.16 34.50
C ALA A 84 -9.88 -10.86 34.21
N LEU A 85 -8.77 -10.13 34.28
CA LEU A 85 -7.43 -10.65 33.97
C LEU A 85 -7.09 -11.91 34.80
N SER A 86 -7.45 -11.93 36.06
CA SER A 86 -7.28 -13.10 36.91
C SER A 86 -8.03 -14.33 36.40
N THR A 87 -9.27 -14.15 35.94
CA THR A 87 -10.08 -15.25 35.36
C THR A 87 -9.51 -15.74 34.04
N ILE A 88 -9.00 -14.84 33.19
CA ILE A 88 -8.33 -15.19 31.94
C ILE A 88 -7.10 -16.05 32.24
N VAL A 89 -6.23 -15.60 33.13
CA VAL A 89 -5.00 -16.33 33.52
C VAL A 89 -5.33 -17.69 34.11
N ASP A 90 -6.25 -17.78 35.04
CA ASP A 90 -6.69 -19.04 35.67
C ASP A 90 -7.22 -20.06 34.65
N ASN A 91 -7.84 -19.58 33.56
CA ASN A 91 -8.33 -20.44 32.49
C ASN A 91 -7.21 -20.82 31.52
N LEU A 92 -6.29 -19.90 31.18
CA LEU A 92 -5.14 -20.18 30.31
C LEU A 92 -4.14 -21.15 30.95
N GLU A 93 -4.08 -21.23 32.28
CA GLU A 93 -3.32 -22.27 32.99
C GLU A 93 -3.89 -23.69 32.81
N LYS A 94 -5.17 -23.80 32.49
CA LYS A 94 -5.87 -25.09 32.33
C LYS A 94 -6.08 -25.49 30.87
N ARG A 95 -6.02 -24.52 29.95
CA ARG A 95 -6.29 -24.73 28.52
C ARG A 95 -5.46 -23.75 27.68
N LYS A 96 -5.18 -24.13 26.44
CA LYS A 96 -4.36 -23.34 25.53
C LYS A 96 -5.00 -22.02 25.14
N VAL A 97 -6.32 -22.01 24.93
CA VAL A 97 -7.13 -20.85 24.54
C VAL A 97 -8.29 -20.69 25.48
N TYR A 98 -8.58 -19.48 25.88
CA TYR A 98 -9.78 -19.13 26.65
C TYR A 98 -10.65 -18.15 25.85
N SER A 99 -11.93 -18.48 25.65
CA SER A 99 -12.87 -17.65 24.90
C SER A 99 -14.06 -17.23 25.75
N VAL A 100 -14.53 -16.00 25.52
CA VAL A 100 -15.74 -15.44 26.11
C VAL A 100 -16.64 -14.95 24.98
N ASP A 101 -17.85 -15.51 24.87
CA ASP A 101 -18.86 -15.11 23.89
C ASP A 101 -19.96 -14.30 24.59
N PHE A 102 -20.35 -13.14 24.01
CA PHE A 102 -21.36 -12.27 24.60
C PHE A 102 -22.06 -11.37 23.59
N ASN A 103 -23.20 -10.82 23.97
CA ASN A 103 -23.91 -9.79 23.22
C ASN A 103 -23.38 -8.40 23.59
N SER A 104 -23.16 -7.57 22.59
CA SER A 104 -22.86 -6.15 22.74
C SER A 104 -23.76 -5.30 21.85
N ILE A 105 -23.78 -4.00 22.08
CA ILE A 105 -24.54 -3.04 21.28
C ILE A 105 -23.54 -2.15 20.54
N ASP A 106 -23.73 -2.00 19.22
CA ASP A 106 -22.90 -1.10 18.40
C ASP A 106 -23.36 0.36 18.49
N SER A 107 -22.63 1.28 17.86
CA SER A 107 -22.96 2.71 17.82
C SER A 107 -24.29 3.04 17.13
N ASN A 108 -24.84 2.12 16.35
CA ASN A 108 -26.13 2.24 15.67
C ASN A 108 -27.26 1.57 16.47
N ASN A 109 -26.97 1.17 17.71
CA ASN A 109 -27.89 0.49 18.61
C ASN A 109 -28.36 -0.89 18.13
N ASN A 110 -27.53 -1.59 17.33
CA ASN A 110 -27.76 -2.97 16.92
C ASN A 110 -27.09 -3.95 17.86
N TYR A 111 -27.72 -5.10 18.08
CA TYR A 111 -27.09 -6.21 18.80
C TYR A 111 -26.02 -6.89 17.93
N VAL A 112 -24.82 -7.04 18.49
CA VAL A 112 -23.66 -7.68 17.85
C VAL A 112 -23.17 -8.80 18.76
N PHE A 113 -23.07 -10.02 18.22
CA PHE A 113 -22.46 -11.14 18.92
C PHE A 113 -20.94 -11.06 18.80
N ARG A 114 -20.26 -11.08 19.95
CA ARG A 114 -18.80 -10.98 20.03
C ARG A 114 -18.19 -12.17 20.72
N ARG A 115 -16.99 -12.52 20.25
CA ARG A 115 -16.09 -13.49 20.86
C ARG A 115 -14.78 -12.81 21.20
N ILE A 116 -14.33 -12.97 22.42
CA ILE A 116 -12.99 -12.57 22.84
C ILE A 116 -12.18 -13.85 23.04
N LEU A 117 -11.11 -13.99 22.27
CA LEU A 117 -10.16 -15.09 22.39
C LEU A 117 -8.91 -14.61 23.10
N ASN A 118 -8.44 -15.35 24.08
CA ASN A 118 -7.25 -15.08 24.84
C ASN A 118 -6.29 -16.27 24.71
N GLU A 119 -5.01 -16.01 24.43
CA GLU A 119 -3.97 -17.03 24.34
C GLU A 119 -2.63 -16.44 24.81
N TYR A 120 -1.77 -17.23 25.47
CA TYR A 120 -0.41 -16.80 25.73
C TYR A 120 0.39 -16.77 24.44
N LEU A 121 1.15 -15.68 24.22
CA LEU A 121 1.98 -15.51 23.03
C LEU A 121 3.14 -16.53 23.01
N ASP A 122 3.66 -16.88 24.19
CA ASP A 122 4.80 -17.77 24.32
C ASP A 122 4.80 -18.57 25.63
N GLU A 123 5.84 -19.42 25.76
CA GLU A 123 6.04 -20.26 26.95
C GLU A 123 6.39 -19.48 28.24
N LYS A 124 6.80 -18.19 28.11
CA LYS A 124 7.11 -17.35 29.26
C LYS A 124 5.86 -16.88 30.01
N LYS A 125 4.71 -16.88 29.31
CA LYS A 125 3.39 -16.49 29.85
C LYS A 125 3.33 -15.06 30.37
N ASP A 126 4.18 -14.18 29.84
CA ASP A 126 4.25 -12.76 30.20
C ASP A 126 3.42 -11.86 29.27
N ILE A 127 2.95 -12.41 28.14
CA ILE A 127 2.13 -11.71 27.15
C ILE A 127 0.90 -12.54 26.80
N ILE A 128 -0.29 -11.93 26.92
CA ILE A 128 -1.56 -12.50 26.49
C ILE A 128 -2.02 -11.75 25.24
N VAL A 129 -2.26 -12.48 24.15
CA VAL A 129 -2.89 -11.97 22.94
C VAL A 129 -4.39 -12.04 23.11
N VAL A 130 -5.06 -10.94 22.78
CA VAL A 130 -6.52 -10.83 22.83
C VAL A 130 -7.05 -10.51 21.44
N LEU A 131 -7.88 -11.40 20.92
CA LEU A 131 -8.57 -11.24 19.64
C LEU A 131 -10.06 -10.97 19.90
N ALA A 132 -10.57 -9.84 19.42
CA ALA A 132 -11.99 -9.53 19.47
C ALA A 132 -12.62 -9.79 18.09
N GLU A 133 -13.58 -10.70 18.03
CA GLU A 133 -14.26 -11.12 16.81
C GLU A 133 -15.75 -10.75 16.84
N ASN A 134 -16.28 -10.28 15.70
CA ASN A 134 -17.71 -10.19 15.48
C ASN A 134 -18.22 -11.54 14.94
N ILE A 135 -18.88 -12.32 15.78
CA ILE A 135 -19.42 -13.63 15.42
C ILE A 135 -20.91 -13.61 15.06
N SER A 136 -21.49 -12.42 14.84
CA SER A 136 -22.92 -12.29 14.51
C SER A 136 -23.31 -13.13 13.30
N SER A 137 -22.47 -13.21 12.28
CA SER A 137 -22.69 -14.05 11.09
C SER A 137 -22.67 -15.55 11.41
N LEU A 138 -21.85 -15.97 12.38
CA LEU A 138 -21.79 -17.36 12.85
C LEU A 138 -23.07 -17.75 13.64
N VAL A 139 -23.61 -16.81 14.40
CA VAL A 139 -24.80 -17.02 15.25
C VAL A 139 -26.10 -16.83 14.45
N MET A 140 -26.15 -15.84 13.53
CA MET A 140 -27.33 -15.50 12.73
C MET A 140 -27.53 -16.39 11.50
N GLY A 141 -26.60 -17.27 11.17
CA GLY A 141 -26.76 -18.23 10.09
C GLY A 141 -25.59 -18.32 9.11
N LYS A 142 -25.66 -19.33 8.24
CA LYS A 142 -24.65 -19.68 7.25
C LYS A 142 -24.88 -18.99 5.90
N THR A 143 -25.82 -18.06 5.79
CA THR A 143 -26.24 -17.42 4.55
C THR A 143 -25.98 -15.92 4.54
N ASP A 144 -25.67 -15.38 3.39
CA ASP A 144 -25.52 -13.96 3.14
C ASP A 144 -26.89 -13.29 2.94
N PRO A 145 -27.25 -12.25 3.70
CA PRO A 145 -28.58 -11.64 3.65
C PRO A 145 -28.88 -10.91 2.34
N LEU A 146 -27.85 -10.44 1.62
CA LEU A 146 -28.02 -9.75 0.34
C LEU A 146 -28.32 -10.72 -0.79
N THR A 147 -27.54 -11.80 -0.87
CA THR A 147 -27.54 -12.71 -2.02
C THR A 147 -28.31 -14.01 -1.76
N GLY A 148 -28.59 -14.35 -0.48
CA GLY A 148 -29.25 -15.59 -0.09
C GLY A 148 -28.41 -16.86 -0.31
N GLY A 149 -27.14 -16.72 -0.74
CA GLY A 149 -26.17 -17.82 -0.84
C GLY A 149 -25.42 -18.02 0.48
N TYR A 150 -24.41 -18.89 0.49
CA TYR A 150 -23.53 -18.99 1.64
C TYR A 150 -22.80 -17.66 1.88
N ASN A 151 -22.62 -17.32 3.17
CA ASN A 151 -21.62 -16.34 3.61
C ASN A 151 -20.28 -17.04 3.85
N SER A 152 -19.25 -16.29 4.30
CA SER A 152 -17.93 -16.85 4.62
C SER A 152 -18.00 -18.02 5.61
N ALA A 153 -18.76 -17.89 6.70
CA ALA A 153 -18.90 -18.95 7.70
C ALA A 153 -19.57 -20.20 7.13
N GLY A 154 -20.65 -20.04 6.37
CA GLY A 154 -21.32 -21.14 5.70
C GLY A 154 -20.42 -21.88 4.71
N PHE A 155 -19.62 -21.11 3.96
CA PHE A 155 -18.67 -21.66 3.01
C PHE A 155 -17.55 -22.46 3.70
N TYR A 156 -16.87 -21.90 4.69
CA TYR A 156 -15.78 -22.58 5.37
C TYR A 156 -16.25 -23.84 6.10
N ASN A 157 -17.42 -23.81 6.73
CA ASN A 157 -18.01 -24.99 7.33
C ASN A 157 -18.30 -26.08 6.29
N ARG A 158 -18.87 -25.71 5.14
CA ARG A 158 -19.17 -26.66 4.06
C ARG A 158 -17.91 -27.27 3.48
N VAL A 159 -16.83 -26.48 3.28
CA VAL A 159 -15.52 -26.99 2.85
C VAL A 159 -14.98 -28.00 3.86
N THR A 160 -15.03 -27.68 5.16
CA THR A 160 -14.55 -28.56 6.22
C THR A 160 -15.30 -29.91 6.22
N GLU A 161 -16.63 -29.86 6.11
CA GLU A 161 -17.47 -31.07 6.03
C GLU A 161 -17.12 -31.91 4.80
N TRP A 162 -16.93 -31.25 3.64
CA TRP A 162 -16.58 -31.93 2.39
C TRP A 162 -15.20 -32.60 2.46
N LEU A 163 -14.20 -31.91 2.99
CA LEU A 163 -12.84 -32.46 3.17
C LEU A 163 -12.83 -33.68 4.09
N ALA A 164 -13.58 -33.63 5.17
CA ALA A 164 -13.70 -34.75 6.09
C ALA A 164 -14.37 -35.98 5.45
N ALA A 165 -15.33 -35.74 4.55
CA ALA A 165 -16.03 -36.80 3.83
C ALA A 165 -15.25 -37.36 2.63
N ASN A 166 -14.28 -36.61 2.07
CA ASN A 166 -13.55 -36.94 0.84
C ASN A 166 -12.02 -36.89 1.02
N PRO A 167 -11.44 -37.69 1.92
CA PRO A 167 -9.99 -37.67 2.19
C PRO A 167 -9.20 -38.05 0.93
N GLY A 168 -8.14 -37.29 0.63
CA GLY A 168 -7.23 -37.54 -0.50
C GLY A 168 -7.76 -37.11 -1.88
N ARG A 169 -8.99 -36.59 -1.97
CA ARG A 169 -9.54 -36.08 -3.23
C ARG A 169 -8.97 -34.69 -3.52
N LYS A 170 -8.62 -34.40 -4.78
CA LYS A 170 -8.11 -33.10 -5.21
C LYS A 170 -9.23 -32.09 -5.40
N TYR A 171 -8.92 -30.83 -5.14
CA TYR A 171 -9.88 -29.73 -5.29
C TYR A 171 -9.16 -28.40 -5.54
N ARG A 172 -9.95 -27.39 -5.95
CA ARG A 172 -9.53 -26.01 -6.19
C ARG A 172 -10.39 -25.04 -5.39
N VAL A 173 -9.78 -23.92 -5.04
CA VAL A 173 -10.49 -22.76 -4.51
C VAL A 173 -10.28 -21.59 -5.45
N HIS A 174 -11.36 -21.02 -5.94
CA HIS A 174 -11.36 -19.82 -6.77
C HIS A 174 -11.85 -18.64 -5.95
N ARG A 175 -11.11 -17.54 -5.97
CA ARG A 175 -11.56 -16.22 -5.49
C ARG A 175 -11.88 -15.35 -6.67
N TYR A 176 -13.00 -14.63 -6.59
CA TYR A 176 -13.45 -13.72 -7.63
C TYR A 176 -13.58 -12.32 -7.07
N ASN A 177 -13.23 -11.32 -7.89
CA ASN A 177 -13.46 -9.91 -7.62
C ASN A 177 -14.04 -9.25 -8.86
N ILE A 178 -15.05 -8.39 -8.70
CA ILE A 178 -15.63 -7.63 -9.81
C ILE A 178 -14.75 -6.41 -10.06
N ASP A 179 -14.17 -6.30 -11.25
CA ASP A 179 -13.34 -5.16 -11.60
C ASP A 179 -14.16 -3.86 -11.56
N ARG A 180 -13.58 -2.81 -10.97
CA ARG A 180 -14.18 -1.47 -10.91
C ARG A 180 -15.59 -1.42 -10.32
N PHE A 181 -15.92 -2.31 -9.37
CA PHE A 181 -17.26 -2.35 -8.75
C PHE A 181 -17.66 -1.03 -8.08
N ARG A 182 -16.68 -0.30 -7.51
CA ARG A 182 -16.91 1.04 -6.96
C ARG A 182 -17.39 2.02 -8.03
N ASP A 183 -16.80 1.97 -9.23
CA ASP A 183 -17.20 2.84 -10.35
C ASP A 183 -18.61 2.48 -10.83
N ILE A 184 -18.93 1.19 -10.88
CA ILE A 184 -20.28 0.72 -11.19
C ILE A 184 -21.30 1.29 -10.20
N ASN A 185 -21.01 1.21 -8.89
CA ASN A 185 -21.85 1.83 -7.86
C ASN A 185 -21.93 3.35 -7.99
N GLY A 186 -20.84 4.02 -8.36
CA GLY A 186 -20.80 5.46 -8.57
C GLY A 186 -21.67 5.92 -9.73
N VAL A 187 -21.68 5.18 -10.83
CA VAL A 187 -22.43 5.53 -12.06
C VAL A 187 -23.90 5.11 -11.97
N TYR A 188 -24.17 3.89 -11.47
CA TYR A 188 -25.52 3.29 -11.53
C TYR A 188 -26.25 3.27 -10.18
N GLY A 189 -25.57 3.65 -9.11
CA GLY A 189 -26.10 3.64 -7.74
C GLY A 189 -26.00 2.29 -7.04
N GLN A 190 -26.02 2.32 -5.70
CA GLN A 190 -25.84 1.13 -4.84
C GLN A 190 -26.90 0.03 -5.10
N ASN A 191 -28.17 0.42 -5.33
CA ASN A 191 -29.24 -0.54 -5.63
C ASN A 191 -28.95 -1.39 -6.87
N PHE A 192 -28.28 -0.79 -7.86
CA PHE A 192 -27.86 -1.51 -9.06
C PHE A 192 -26.73 -2.49 -8.75
N GLY A 193 -25.71 -2.06 -7.98
CA GLY A 193 -24.63 -2.94 -7.54
C GLY A 193 -25.14 -4.12 -6.71
N ASP A 194 -26.08 -3.88 -5.79
CA ASP A 194 -26.72 -4.94 -4.99
C ASP A 194 -27.47 -5.94 -5.88
N LYS A 195 -28.14 -5.45 -6.92
CA LYS A 195 -28.80 -6.32 -7.91
C LYS A 195 -27.77 -7.16 -8.67
N LEU A 196 -26.68 -6.54 -9.12
CA LEU A 196 -25.60 -7.24 -9.82
C LEU A 196 -24.98 -8.35 -8.95
N LEU A 197 -24.72 -8.09 -7.67
CA LEU A 197 -24.22 -9.09 -6.73
C LEU A 197 -25.20 -10.27 -6.57
N ARG A 198 -26.51 -9.99 -6.49
CA ARG A 198 -27.54 -11.05 -6.46
C ARG A 198 -27.54 -11.89 -7.72
N ASP A 199 -27.47 -11.25 -8.90
CA ASP A 199 -27.50 -11.94 -10.19
C ASP A 199 -26.26 -12.84 -10.36
N ILE A 200 -25.07 -12.35 -9.95
CA ILE A 200 -23.83 -13.15 -9.92
C ILE A 200 -23.95 -14.33 -8.96
N SER A 201 -24.47 -14.10 -7.76
CA SER A 201 -24.67 -15.19 -6.78
C SER A 201 -25.63 -16.26 -7.30
N VAL A 202 -26.73 -15.85 -7.97
CA VAL A 202 -27.67 -16.80 -8.60
C VAL A 202 -26.99 -17.60 -9.70
N TYR A 203 -26.17 -16.94 -10.53
CA TYR A 203 -25.40 -17.61 -11.57
C TYR A 203 -24.44 -18.65 -10.96
N MET A 204 -23.64 -18.26 -9.96
CA MET A 204 -22.69 -19.17 -9.31
C MET A 204 -23.38 -20.37 -8.68
N ARG A 205 -24.50 -20.16 -7.97
CA ARG A 205 -25.28 -21.25 -7.35
C ARG A 205 -25.88 -22.24 -8.35
N ARG A 206 -26.15 -21.85 -9.59
CA ARG A 206 -26.57 -22.78 -10.63
C ARG A 206 -25.50 -23.79 -11.02
N LEU A 207 -24.26 -23.45 -10.77
CA LEU A 207 -23.09 -24.30 -11.00
C LEU A 207 -22.73 -25.14 -9.75
N ASP A 208 -23.41 -24.93 -8.61
CA ASP A 208 -23.15 -25.66 -7.38
C ASP A 208 -23.68 -27.11 -7.46
N SER A 209 -22.97 -28.00 -6.79
CA SER A 209 -23.25 -29.42 -6.66
C SER A 209 -22.73 -29.96 -5.32
N ASP A 210 -22.83 -31.26 -5.07
CA ASP A 210 -22.25 -31.86 -3.87
C ASP A 210 -20.73 -31.69 -3.81
N ASP A 211 -20.05 -31.59 -4.95
CA ASP A 211 -18.60 -31.45 -5.11
C ASP A 211 -18.15 -30.03 -5.51
N SER A 212 -19.08 -29.09 -5.59
CA SER A 212 -18.80 -27.69 -5.94
C SER A 212 -19.83 -26.76 -5.32
N PHE A 213 -19.38 -25.71 -4.63
CA PHE A 213 -20.26 -24.72 -4.01
C PHE A 213 -19.59 -23.35 -3.88
N SER A 214 -20.42 -22.34 -3.90
CA SER A 214 -19.99 -20.94 -3.92
C SER A 214 -20.54 -20.14 -2.75
N ALA A 215 -19.89 -19.00 -2.47
CA ALA A 215 -20.34 -18.04 -1.46
C ALA A 215 -20.06 -16.60 -1.89
N HIS A 216 -20.87 -15.70 -1.38
CA HIS A 216 -20.57 -14.27 -1.35
C HIS A 216 -19.89 -13.95 -0.01
N LEU A 217 -18.69 -13.40 -0.07
CA LEU A 217 -17.93 -13.14 1.15
C LEU A 217 -18.21 -11.73 1.69
N ASN A 218 -17.94 -10.73 0.89
CA ASN A 218 -18.20 -9.33 1.19
C ASN A 218 -18.07 -8.47 -0.08
N ALA A 219 -18.68 -7.30 -0.11
CA ALA A 219 -18.59 -6.31 -1.19
C ALA A 219 -18.70 -6.97 -2.59
N ASP A 220 -17.63 -6.96 -3.37
CA ASP A 220 -17.50 -7.52 -4.71
C ASP A 220 -16.73 -8.85 -4.75
N HIS A 221 -16.52 -9.49 -3.58
CA HIS A 221 -15.75 -10.72 -3.45
C HIS A 221 -16.63 -11.95 -3.35
N PHE A 222 -16.38 -12.91 -4.23
CA PHE A 222 -16.97 -14.24 -4.19
C PHE A 222 -15.89 -15.31 -4.04
N VAL A 223 -16.29 -16.49 -3.58
CA VAL A 223 -15.44 -17.66 -3.50
C VAL A 223 -16.18 -18.88 -4.02
N ARG A 224 -15.45 -19.81 -4.63
CA ARG A 224 -15.96 -21.10 -5.06
C ARG A 224 -14.97 -22.20 -4.69
N PHE A 225 -15.47 -23.26 -4.14
CA PHE A 225 -14.78 -24.53 -3.98
C PHE A 225 -15.27 -25.50 -5.06
N CYS A 226 -14.39 -26.25 -5.70
CA CYS A 226 -14.76 -27.30 -6.65
C CYS A 226 -13.74 -28.43 -6.62
N ALA A 227 -14.21 -29.68 -6.76
CA ALA A 227 -13.33 -30.81 -6.99
C ALA A 227 -12.54 -30.65 -8.31
N ASP A 228 -11.29 -31.11 -8.34
CA ASP A 228 -10.36 -30.89 -9.47
C ASP A 228 -10.86 -31.46 -10.81
N GLU A 229 -11.69 -32.51 -10.74
CA GLU A 229 -12.30 -33.15 -11.90
C GLU A 229 -13.40 -32.29 -12.58
N LEU A 230 -13.84 -31.23 -11.88
CA LEU A 230 -14.82 -30.29 -12.38
C LEU A 230 -14.13 -29.15 -13.15
N MET A 231 -14.93 -28.31 -13.73
CA MET A 231 -14.62 -27.22 -14.65
C MET A 231 -13.33 -26.44 -14.32
N PRO A 232 -12.38 -26.30 -15.28
CA PRO A 232 -11.20 -25.44 -15.14
C PRO A 232 -11.57 -23.98 -14.91
N ALA A 233 -10.68 -23.20 -14.26
CA ALA A 233 -10.93 -21.78 -13.98
C ALA A 233 -11.19 -20.95 -15.24
N GLN A 234 -10.49 -21.25 -16.35
CA GLN A 234 -10.70 -20.58 -17.64
C GLN A 234 -12.13 -20.81 -18.17
N GLU A 235 -12.61 -22.04 -18.13
CA GLU A 235 -13.96 -22.37 -18.59
C GLU A 235 -15.04 -21.73 -17.69
N CYS A 236 -14.80 -21.66 -16.37
CA CYS A 236 -15.68 -20.91 -15.47
C CYS A 236 -15.74 -19.42 -15.82
N TYR A 237 -14.60 -18.85 -16.17
CA TYR A 237 -14.50 -17.45 -16.56
C TYR A 237 -15.19 -17.18 -17.90
N ASP A 238 -14.94 -18.00 -18.93
CA ASP A 238 -15.51 -17.84 -20.25
C ASP A 238 -17.05 -17.95 -20.21
N ASN A 239 -17.57 -18.92 -19.46
CA ASN A 239 -19.01 -19.10 -19.23
C ASN A 239 -19.64 -17.91 -18.47
N PHE A 240 -18.90 -17.31 -17.52
CA PHE A 240 -19.33 -16.09 -16.85
C PHE A 240 -19.43 -14.92 -17.84
N VAL A 241 -18.39 -14.68 -18.62
CA VAL A 241 -18.36 -13.60 -19.62
C VAL A 241 -19.52 -13.75 -20.63
N GLU A 242 -19.77 -14.97 -21.13
CA GLU A 242 -20.88 -15.25 -22.02
C GLU A 242 -22.24 -14.96 -21.36
N SER A 243 -22.43 -15.42 -20.11
CA SER A 243 -23.68 -15.24 -19.35
C SER A 243 -24.01 -13.79 -19.05
N PHE A 244 -23.00 -12.96 -18.85
CA PHE A 244 -23.14 -11.53 -18.54
C PHE A 244 -22.87 -10.60 -19.73
N SER A 245 -22.63 -11.13 -20.94
CA SER A 245 -22.37 -10.35 -22.15
C SER A 245 -23.50 -9.36 -22.50
N ASN A 246 -24.73 -9.69 -22.15
CA ASN A 246 -25.92 -8.86 -22.38
C ASN A 246 -26.29 -7.95 -21.18
N TYR A 247 -25.42 -7.88 -20.18
CA TYR A 247 -25.64 -6.96 -19.06
C TYR A 247 -25.37 -5.52 -19.56
N HIS A 248 -26.45 -4.76 -19.79
CA HIS A 248 -26.38 -3.44 -20.42
C HIS A 248 -25.78 -2.39 -19.46
N ILE A 249 -24.47 -2.35 -19.38
CA ILE A 249 -23.71 -1.32 -18.66
C ILE A 249 -22.62 -0.76 -19.58
N SER A 250 -22.36 0.56 -19.44
CA SER A 250 -21.30 1.23 -20.21
C SER A 250 -19.89 0.88 -19.72
N ILE A 251 -19.77 0.36 -18.49
CA ILE A 251 -18.52 -0.14 -17.91
C ILE A 251 -18.47 -1.65 -18.18
N PRO A 252 -17.46 -2.17 -18.90
CA PRO A 252 -17.35 -3.61 -19.15
C PRO A 252 -17.31 -4.40 -17.83
N LEU A 253 -18.21 -5.38 -17.68
CA LEU A 253 -18.21 -6.27 -16.52
C LEU A 253 -17.10 -7.29 -16.68
N LYS A 254 -16.06 -7.18 -15.87
CA LYS A 254 -14.94 -8.12 -15.81
C LYS A 254 -14.83 -8.72 -14.41
N LEU A 255 -14.40 -9.97 -14.35
CA LEU A 255 -13.97 -10.61 -13.11
C LEU A 255 -12.46 -10.82 -13.14
N HIS A 256 -11.82 -10.64 -11.99
CA HIS A 256 -10.49 -11.20 -11.76
C HIS A 256 -10.61 -12.45 -10.91
N VAL A 257 -9.82 -13.47 -11.23
CA VAL A 257 -9.90 -14.79 -10.60
C VAL A 257 -8.54 -15.21 -10.06
N GLY A 258 -8.49 -15.49 -8.78
CA GLY A 258 -7.35 -16.15 -8.17
C GLY A 258 -7.65 -17.61 -7.88
N VAL A 259 -6.75 -18.50 -8.22
CA VAL A 259 -6.91 -19.95 -8.11
C VAL A 259 -5.89 -20.55 -7.17
N TYR A 260 -6.35 -21.32 -6.21
CA TYR A 260 -5.50 -22.18 -5.40
C TYR A 260 -5.80 -23.64 -5.70
N ASP A 261 -4.84 -24.31 -6.35
CA ASP A 261 -4.86 -25.76 -6.58
C ASP A 261 -4.22 -26.46 -5.39
N LEU A 262 -4.94 -27.33 -4.72
CA LEU A 262 -4.48 -27.91 -3.48
C LEU A 262 -3.42 -28.98 -3.70
N CYS A 263 -2.25 -28.74 -3.11
CA CYS A 263 -1.15 -29.70 -3.05
C CYS A 263 -0.80 -30.14 -1.62
N GLU A 264 -1.45 -29.55 -0.59
CA GLU A 264 -1.05 -29.72 0.82
C GLU A 264 -2.21 -30.30 1.65
N GLU A 265 -1.95 -31.40 2.37
CA GLU A 265 -2.93 -31.97 3.31
C GLU A 265 -2.99 -31.16 4.61
N GLY A 266 -4.18 -31.02 5.18
CA GLY A 266 -4.38 -30.42 6.50
C GLY A 266 -4.47 -28.90 6.57
N ILE A 267 -4.56 -28.22 5.42
CA ILE A 267 -4.79 -26.75 5.39
C ILE A 267 -6.26 -26.46 5.72
N ASP A 268 -6.49 -25.45 6.55
CA ASP A 268 -7.83 -24.97 6.84
C ASP A 268 -8.46 -24.21 5.66
N PRO A 269 -9.80 -24.19 5.54
CA PRO A 269 -10.51 -23.58 4.41
C PRO A 269 -10.28 -22.08 4.24
N PHE A 270 -10.01 -21.38 5.34
CA PHE A 270 -9.70 -19.96 5.30
C PHE A 270 -8.35 -19.72 4.62
N THR A 271 -7.31 -20.45 5.03
CA THR A 271 -5.97 -20.39 4.41
C THR A 271 -6.03 -20.73 2.92
N MET A 272 -6.88 -21.69 2.51
CA MET A 272 -7.09 -22.01 1.09
C MET A 272 -7.65 -20.81 0.33
N SER A 273 -8.71 -20.20 0.85
CA SER A 273 -9.34 -19.01 0.29
C SER A 273 -8.38 -17.83 0.23
N TYR A 274 -7.53 -17.67 1.26
CA TYR A 274 -6.52 -16.63 1.30
C TYR A 274 -5.41 -16.83 0.27
N LYS A 275 -4.90 -18.05 0.08
CA LYS A 275 -3.94 -18.36 -0.99
C LYS A 275 -4.51 -18.02 -2.37
N ALA A 276 -5.79 -18.32 -2.62
CA ALA A 276 -6.47 -17.91 -3.84
C ALA A 276 -6.60 -16.37 -3.94
N LEU A 277 -6.82 -15.67 -2.82
CA LEU A 277 -6.84 -14.19 -2.80
C LEU A 277 -5.47 -13.60 -3.14
N LEU A 278 -4.38 -14.16 -2.66
CA LEU A 278 -3.03 -13.70 -3.01
C LEU A 278 -2.78 -13.81 -4.52
N ALA A 279 -3.20 -14.91 -5.14
CA ALA A 279 -3.14 -15.04 -6.59
C ALA A 279 -3.99 -13.97 -7.30
N LEU A 280 -5.24 -13.77 -6.86
CA LEU A 280 -6.14 -12.76 -7.41
C LEU A 280 -5.53 -11.35 -7.36
N GLN A 281 -4.84 -11.00 -6.28
CA GLN A 281 -4.21 -9.68 -6.13
C GLN A 281 -3.15 -9.40 -7.19
N THR A 282 -2.51 -10.43 -7.78
CA THR A 282 -1.49 -10.25 -8.82
C THR A 282 -2.08 -9.81 -10.18
N VAL A 283 -3.35 -10.09 -10.43
CA VAL A 283 -4.05 -9.72 -11.68
C VAL A 283 -5.09 -8.64 -11.50
N LYS A 284 -5.36 -8.22 -10.27
CA LYS A 284 -6.34 -7.15 -10.00
C LYS A 284 -5.91 -5.84 -10.67
N GLY A 285 -6.75 -5.34 -11.59
CA GLY A 285 -6.48 -4.14 -12.38
C GLY A 285 -5.61 -4.40 -13.63
N ASP A 286 -5.22 -5.64 -13.91
CA ASP A 286 -4.59 -6.00 -15.19
C ASP A 286 -5.64 -6.06 -16.31
N MET A 287 -5.36 -5.38 -17.43
CA MET A 287 -6.26 -5.35 -18.57
C MET A 287 -6.16 -6.59 -19.47
N HIS A 288 -5.12 -7.40 -19.31
CA HIS A 288 -4.77 -8.51 -20.21
C HIS A 288 -4.84 -9.88 -19.54
N ASN A 289 -4.73 -9.93 -18.21
CA ASN A 289 -4.75 -11.18 -17.47
C ASN A 289 -5.87 -11.13 -16.43
N GLU A 290 -6.84 -11.99 -16.56
CA GLU A 290 -7.99 -12.10 -15.67
C GLU A 290 -7.82 -13.20 -14.62
N ILE A 291 -6.97 -14.20 -14.86
CA ILE A 291 -6.81 -15.38 -14.02
C ILE A 291 -5.35 -15.54 -13.57
N ALA A 292 -5.14 -15.73 -12.28
CA ALA A 292 -3.83 -16.08 -11.72
C ALA A 292 -3.93 -17.31 -10.82
N TYR A 293 -2.85 -18.09 -10.80
CA TYR A 293 -2.70 -19.25 -9.93
C TYR A 293 -1.77 -18.94 -8.77
N TYR A 294 -2.11 -19.47 -7.60
CA TYR A 294 -1.23 -19.36 -6.44
C TYR A 294 0.08 -20.12 -6.67
N GLU A 295 1.20 -19.43 -6.49
CA GLU A 295 2.55 -20.00 -6.56
C GLU A 295 3.16 -20.10 -5.17
N SER A 296 3.96 -21.15 -4.97
CA SER A 296 4.75 -21.29 -3.74
C SER A 296 5.65 -20.07 -3.55
N GLY A 297 5.52 -19.41 -2.39
CA GLY A 297 6.26 -18.18 -2.08
C GLY A 297 5.44 -16.90 -2.14
N MET A 298 4.21 -16.88 -2.69
CA MET A 298 3.33 -15.70 -2.62
C MET A 298 3.03 -15.33 -1.17
N LEU A 299 2.67 -16.30 -0.33
CA LEU A 299 2.42 -16.08 1.09
C LEU A 299 3.65 -15.53 1.80
N ARG A 300 4.82 -16.10 1.52
CA ARG A 300 6.07 -15.63 2.10
C ARG A 300 6.39 -14.19 1.65
N ARG A 301 6.22 -13.87 0.37
CA ARG A 301 6.40 -12.48 -0.13
C ARG A 301 5.48 -11.50 0.57
N GLU A 302 4.23 -11.88 0.80
CA GLU A 302 3.28 -11.04 1.54
C GLU A 302 3.71 -10.84 3.00
N GLN A 303 4.20 -11.90 3.66
CA GLN A 303 4.78 -11.81 5.01
C GLN A 303 6.00 -10.88 5.05
N GLU A 304 6.95 -11.06 4.12
CA GLU A 304 8.14 -10.21 4.00
C GLU A 304 7.77 -8.74 3.75
N GLN A 305 6.69 -8.48 2.99
CA GLN A 305 6.18 -7.12 2.79
C GLN A 305 5.60 -6.51 4.08
N LEU A 306 4.86 -7.30 4.86
CA LEU A 306 4.29 -6.85 6.13
C LEU A 306 5.37 -6.57 7.17
N GLU A 307 6.35 -7.47 7.31
CA GLU A 307 7.51 -7.27 8.17
C GLU A 307 8.23 -5.97 7.80
N PHE A 308 8.40 -5.74 6.51
CA PHE A 308 9.05 -4.56 5.99
C PHE A 308 8.30 -3.25 6.34
N LEU A 309 6.97 -3.26 6.31
CA LEU A 309 6.15 -2.10 6.69
C LEU A 309 6.24 -1.77 8.19
N ASN A 310 6.32 -2.80 9.03
CA ASN A 310 6.49 -2.61 10.47
C ASN A 310 7.85 -1.98 10.83
N GLU A 311 8.88 -2.22 10.01
CA GLU A 311 10.21 -1.63 10.20
C GLU A 311 10.28 -0.14 9.82
N ILE A 312 9.25 0.42 9.16
CA ILE A 312 9.29 1.81 8.65
C ILE A 312 9.16 2.82 9.77
N ASP A 313 8.27 2.60 10.72
CA ASP A 313 8.09 3.52 11.85
C ASP A 313 9.36 3.58 12.70
N ASP A 314 9.94 2.42 13.00
CA ASP A 314 11.23 2.33 13.67
C ASP A 314 12.34 3.00 12.87
N ALA A 315 12.32 2.87 11.54
CA ALA A 315 13.31 3.48 10.67
C ALA A 315 13.21 5.02 10.62
N LEU A 316 11.99 5.57 10.70
CA LEU A 316 11.76 7.01 10.81
C LEU A 316 12.24 7.55 12.16
N GLU A 317 11.92 6.87 13.26
CA GLU A 317 12.30 7.26 14.62
C GLU A 317 13.81 7.19 14.84
N ASN A 318 14.47 6.18 14.28
CA ASN A 318 15.91 5.97 14.43
C ASN A 318 16.77 6.61 13.33
N ASP A 319 16.20 7.52 12.54
CA ASP A 319 16.90 8.28 11.47
C ASP A 319 17.57 7.39 10.41
N CYS A 320 16.99 6.20 10.13
CA CYS A 320 17.54 5.23 9.20
C CYS A 320 17.34 5.60 7.72
N PHE A 321 16.45 6.55 7.43
CA PHE A 321 16.32 7.09 6.07
C PHE A 321 17.31 8.23 5.85
N GLU A 322 18.16 8.07 4.84
CA GLU A 322 19.17 9.05 4.42
C GLU A 322 18.72 9.78 3.16
N VAL A 323 19.15 11.02 3.02
CA VAL A 323 19.03 11.79 1.78
C VAL A 323 20.38 11.82 1.09
N TRP A 324 20.44 11.32 -0.10
CA TRP A 324 21.59 11.45 -0.99
C TRP A 324 21.28 12.47 -2.08
N PHE A 325 22.31 13.13 -2.59
CA PHE A 325 22.15 14.19 -3.58
C PHE A 325 22.87 13.83 -4.88
N GLN A 326 22.14 13.86 -5.98
CA GLN A 326 22.75 13.68 -7.30
C GLN A 326 22.92 15.05 -7.96
N PRO A 327 24.19 15.49 -8.24
CA PRO A 327 24.45 16.79 -8.83
C PRO A 327 23.79 16.96 -10.20
N GLN A 328 23.13 18.11 -10.38
CA GLN A 328 22.63 18.62 -11.65
C GLN A 328 23.61 19.65 -12.19
N VAL A 329 24.02 19.48 -13.45
CA VAL A 329 25.12 20.25 -14.04
C VAL A 329 24.66 21.06 -15.25
N ASP A 330 25.15 22.29 -15.37
CA ASP A 330 25.16 23.06 -16.61
C ASP A 330 26.46 22.70 -17.34
N TYR A 331 26.31 21.84 -18.36
CA TYR A 331 27.48 21.28 -19.08
C TYR A 331 28.20 22.33 -19.93
N GLU A 332 27.48 23.34 -20.42
CA GLU A 332 28.07 24.46 -21.16
C GLU A 332 28.94 25.34 -20.26
N LYS A 333 28.43 25.69 -19.06
CA LYS A 333 29.15 26.53 -18.09
C LYS A 333 30.08 25.74 -17.18
N LYS A 334 30.03 24.39 -17.28
CA LYS A 334 30.82 23.48 -16.44
C LYS A 334 30.66 23.71 -14.96
N GLN A 335 29.43 23.88 -14.50
CA GLN A 335 29.12 24.15 -13.10
C GLN A 335 27.91 23.36 -12.62
N ILE A 336 27.89 23.08 -11.31
CA ILE A 336 26.73 22.51 -10.62
C ILE A 336 25.77 23.66 -10.34
N PHE A 337 24.48 23.51 -10.76
CA PHE A 337 23.45 24.49 -10.50
C PHE A 337 22.41 24.01 -9.48
N GLY A 338 22.31 22.71 -9.23
CA GLY A 338 21.37 22.09 -8.29
C GLY A 338 21.71 20.64 -8.00
N ALA A 339 20.80 19.95 -7.34
CA ALA A 339 20.83 18.50 -7.17
C ALA A 339 19.44 17.94 -7.00
N GLU A 340 19.27 16.70 -7.37
CA GLU A 340 18.10 15.88 -7.01
C GLU A 340 18.36 15.15 -5.69
N SER A 341 17.39 15.22 -4.76
CA SER A 341 17.42 14.49 -3.52
C SER A 341 16.83 13.10 -3.71
N LEU A 342 17.58 12.10 -3.33
CA LEU A 342 17.24 10.69 -3.50
C LEU A 342 17.28 9.98 -2.16
N ILE A 343 16.17 9.38 -1.81
CA ILE A 343 16.07 8.58 -0.58
C ILE A 343 16.97 7.34 -0.62
N ARG A 344 17.54 7.01 0.53
CA ARG A 344 18.22 5.73 0.79
C ARG A 344 17.77 5.23 2.15
N TRP A 345 17.60 3.94 2.30
CA TRP A 345 17.30 3.33 3.58
C TRP A 345 18.50 2.53 4.09
N ARG A 346 19.12 3.00 5.16
CA ARG A 346 20.17 2.28 5.86
C ARG A 346 19.55 1.31 6.85
N HIS A 347 19.15 0.17 6.33
CA HIS A 347 18.51 -0.87 7.10
C HIS A 347 19.51 -1.54 8.05
N PRO A 348 19.17 -1.73 9.35
CA PRO A 348 20.11 -2.24 10.35
C PRO A 348 20.67 -3.64 10.05
N VAL A 349 19.90 -4.47 9.34
CA VAL A 349 20.27 -5.86 8.99
C VAL A 349 20.64 -6.02 7.52
N LYS A 350 19.85 -5.43 6.61
CA LYS A 350 19.98 -5.60 5.15
C LYS A 350 20.98 -4.63 4.51
N GLY A 351 21.54 -3.68 5.28
CA GLY A 351 22.46 -2.66 4.79
C GLY A 351 21.76 -1.55 4.00
N LEU A 352 22.43 -0.95 3.02
CA LEU A 352 21.87 0.16 2.24
C LEU A 352 20.92 -0.36 1.17
N LEU A 353 19.63 -0.07 1.32
CA LEU A 353 18.57 -0.47 0.39
C LEU A 353 18.33 0.60 -0.69
N SER A 354 18.11 0.12 -1.92
CA SER A 354 17.73 0.97 -3.06
C SER A 354 16.26 1.38 -2.98
N PRO A 355 15.89 2.60 -3.42
CA PRO A 355 14.50 3.04 -3.54
C PRO A 355 13.58 2.06 -4.27
N MET A 356 14.07 1.42 -5.32
CA MET A 356 13.32 0.41 -6.09
C MET A 356 12.85 -0.78 -5.24
N THR A 357 13.51 -1.03 -4.10
CA THR A 357 13.17 -2.15 -3.20
C THR A 357 12.00 -1.83 -2.29
N PHE A 358 11.83 -0.56 -1.87
CA PHE A 358 10.89 -0.22 -0.81
C PHE A 358 9.85 0.84 -1.20
N ILE A 359 10.11 1.75 -2.14
CA ILE A 359 9.13 2.76 -2.57
C ILE A 359 7.82 2.12 -3.06
N PRO A 360 7.81 1.07 -3.91
CA PRO A 360 6.56 0.46 -4.34
C PRO A 360 5.72 -0.12 -3.19
N LEU A 361 6.40 -0.58 -2.12
CA LEU A 361 5.73 -1.08 -0.92
C LEU A 361 5.13 0.06 -0.09
N LEU A 362 5.86 1.18 0.05
CA LEU A 362 5.39 2.39 0.72
C LEU A 362 4.16 2.99 0.02
N GLU A 363 4.17 3.04 -1.32
CA GLU A 363 3.04 3.52 -2.11
C GLU A 363 1.81 2.62 -1.95
N LYS A 364 1.99 1.30 -2.08
CA LYS A 364 0.91 0.31 -1.93
C LYS A 364 0.26 0.35 -0.54
N SER A 365 1.03 0.70 0.48
CA SER A 365 0.58 0.76 1.88
C SER A 365 0.13 2.15 2.35
N ASN A 366 0.21 3.16 1.49
CA ASN A 366 -0.01 4.58 1.82
C ASN A 366 0.97 5.16 2.87
N TYR A 367 2.11 4.51 3.11
CA TYR A 367 3.16 5.02 3.99
C TYR A 367 4.08 6.03 3.34
N ILE A 368 4.06 6.12 1.99
CA ILE A 368 4.97 6.98 1.24
C ILE A 368 4.88 8.45 1.68
N SER A 369 3.69 8.99 1.88
CA SER A 369 3.49 10.38 2.30
C SER A 369 4.12 10.72 3.65
N LYS A 370 4.17 9.76 4.59
CA LYS A 370 4.85 9.93 5.88
C LYS A 370 6.35 10.02 5.69
N VAL A 371 6.90 9.17 4.84
CA VAL A 371 8.33 9.15 4.52
C VAL A 371 8.73 10.39 3.71
N ASP A 372 7.93 10.82 2.75
CA ASP A 372 8.20 12.00 1.93
C ASP A 372 8.21 13.28 2.78
N LYS A 373 7.26 13.46 3.71
CA LYS A 373 7.27 14.57 4.67
C LYS A 373 8.55 14.60 5.50
N TYR A 374 8.96 13.46 6.05
CA TYR A 374 10.19 13.33 6.81
C TYR A 374 11.44 13.69 5.98
N LEU A 375 11.51 13.24 4.72
CA LEU A 375 12.61 13.55 3.81
C LEU A 375 12.65 15.02 3.44
N ILE A 376 11.51 15.63 3.15
CA ILE A 376 11.40 17.05 2.84
C ILE A 376 11.92 17.88 4.01
N GLU A 377 11.59 17.53 5.26
CA GLU A 377 12.13 18.20 6.45
C GLU A 377 13.66 18.08 6.53
N LYS A 378 14.22 16.89 6.24
CA LYS A 378 15.68 16.69 6.18
C LYS A 378 16.33 17.53 5.08
N VAL A 379 15.75 17.55 3.89
CA VAL A 379 16.22 18.37 2.76
C VAL A 379 16.18 19.85 3.15
N CYS A 380 15.09 20.33 3.74
CA CYS A 380 14.98 21.72 4.21
C CYS A 380 16.04 22.07 5.25
N LYS A 381 16.32 21.17 6.19
CA LYS A 381 17.40 21.36 7.19
C LYS A 381 18.77 21.50 6.54
N TYR A 382 19.09 20.68 5.53
CA TYR A 382 20.34 20.82 4.77
C TYR A 382 20.38 22.10 3.94
N MET A 383 19.31 22.41 3.22
CA MET A 383 19.22 23.63 2.41
C MET A 383 19.42 24.89 3.25
N ARG A 384 18.82 24.95 4.45
CA ARG A 384 19.01 26.11 5.35
C ARG A 384 20.48 26.28 5.69
N ARG A 385 21.17 25.21 6.08
CA ARG A 385 22.59 25.22 6.39
C ARG A 385 23.45 25.70 5.19
N TRP A 386 23.10 25.26 3.98
CA TRP A 386 23.83 25.66 2.77
C TRP A 386 23.57 27.12 2.37
N ILE A 387 22.33 27.58 2.49
CA ILE A 387 21.97 28.98 2.22
C ILE A 387 22.71 29.92 3.19
N ASP A 388 22.81 29.57 4.47
CA ASP A 388 23.54 30.35 5.45
C ASP A 388 25.05 30.37 5.19
N ALA A 389 25.61 29.25 4.78
CA ALA A 389 27.03 29.13 4.48
C ALA A 389 27.44 29.75 3.14
N LEU A 390 26.53 29.89 2.18
CA LEU A 390 26.79 30.34 0.82
C LEU A 390 25.72 31.36 0.37
N PRO A 391 25.63 32.55 1.00
CA PRO A 391 24.53 33.49 0.75
C PRO A 391 24.48 34.00 -0.72
N ASP A 392 25.61 34.04 -1.41
CA ASP A 392 25.71 34.48 -2.80
C ASP A 392 25.43 33.35 -3.82
N LYS A 393 25.26 32.11 -3.35
CA LYS A 393 25.03 30.96 -4.22
C LYS A 393 23.54 30.58 -4.22
N LYS A 394 22.96 30.54 -5.41
CA LYS A 394 21.60 30.02 -5.56
C LYS A 394 21.59 28.51 -5.33
N ILE A 395 20.95 28.08 -4.26
CA ILE A 395 20.76 26.66 -3.93
C ILE A 395 19.42 26.22 -4.50
N GLN A 396 19.42 25.15 -5.28
CA GLN A 396 18.21 24.53 -5.86
C GLN A 396 18.28 23.03 -5.61
N ILE A 397 17.25 22.47 -4.97
CA ILE A 397 17.14 21.04 -4.73
C ILE A 397 15.80 20.55 -5.22
N SER A 398 15.81 19.49 -6.02
CA SER A 398 14.60 18.80 -6.44
C SER A 398 14.26 17.66 -5.48
N VAL A 399 12.98 17.48 -5.20
CA VAL A 399 12.42 16.40 -4.40
C VAL A 399 11.32 15.71 -5.17
N ASN A 400 11.29 14.40 -5.14
CA ASN A 400 10.22 13.60 -5.72
C ASN A 400 8.95 13.71 -4.87
N LEU A 401 7.80 13.86 -5.51
CA LEU A 401 6.49 13.77 -4.89
C LEU A 401 5.77 12.51 -5.36
N SER A 402 5.24 11.77 -4.40
CA SER A 402 4.36 10.66 -4.73
C SER A 402 3.00 11.15 -5.24
N ARG A 403 2.32 10.31 -6.02
CA ARG A 403 0.93 10.60 -6.40
C ARG A 403 0.02 10.80 -5.18
N LEU A 404 0.26 10.05 -4.09
CA LEU A 404 -0.55 10.13 -2.88
C LEU A 404 -0.41 11.49 -2.20
N ASP A 405 0.77 12.11 -2.24
CA ASP A 405 0.99 13.47 -1.72
C ASP A 405 0.18 14.50 -2.49
N ILE A 406 0.13 14.35 -3.81
CA ILE A 406 -0.54 15.32 -4.66
C ILE A 406 -2.06 15.27 -4.52
N ILE A 407 -2.64 14.09 -4.31
CA ILE A 407 -4.08 13.95 -4.09
C ILE A 407 -4.55 14.26 -2.65
N ASP A 408 -3.63 14.41 -1.71
CA ASP A 408 -3.93 14.85 -0.33
C ASP A 408 -4.18 16.36 -0.32
N SER A 409 -5.42 16.77 -0.12
CA SER A 409 -5.85 18.18 -0.13
C SER A 409 -5.11 19.08 0.88
N ASP A 410 -4.56 18.50 1.95
CA ASP A 410 -3.83 19.23 2.99
C ASP A 410 -2.31 19.24 2.75
N PHE A 411 -1.83 18.44 1.79
CA PHE A 411 -0.39 18.31 1.54
C PHE A 411 0.26 19.63 1.14
N VAL A 412 -0.33 20.37 0.21
CA VAL A 412 0.20 21.67 -0.28
C VAL A 412 0.42 22.66 0.87
N ASN A 413 -0.55 22.74 1.79
CA ASN A 413 -0.46 23.61 2.95
C ASN A 413 0.62 23.13 3.94
N SER A 414 0.67 21.82 4.19
CA SER A 414 1.65 21.19 5.07
C SER A 414 3.08 21.40 4.54
N LEU A 415 3.31 21.15 3.26
CA LEU A 415 4.58 21.37 2.59
C LEU A 415 5.04 22.84 2.70
N SER A 416 4.13 23.79 2.42
CA SER A 416 4.43 25.21 2.53
C SER A 416 4.79 25.61 3.95
N GLN A 417 4.12 25.05 4.97
CA GLN A 417 4.45 25.31 6.37
C GLN A 417 5.84 24.76 6.73
N ILE A 418 6.17 23.54 6.29
CA ILE A 418 7.50 22.94 6.49
C ILE A 418 8.56 23.87 5.91
N VAL A 419 8.48 24.20 4.63
CA VAL A 419 9.49 25.03 3.95
C VAL A 419 9.64 26.40 4.59
N LYS A 420 8.52 27.05 4.97
CA LYS A 420 8.52 28.34 5.68
C LYS A 420 9.17 28.25 7.06
N SER A 421 8.96 27.16 7.80
CA SER A 421 9.52 26.98 9.14
C SER A 421 11.05 26.96 9.13
N TYR A 422 11.67 26.51 8.04
CA TYR A 422 13.12 26.56 7.82
C TYR A 422 13.59 27.86 7.14
N GLY A 423 12.70 28.80 6.83
CA GLY A 423 13.05 30.06 6.18
C GLY A 423 13.64 29.89 4.78
N ILE A 424 13.18 28.89 4.03
CA ILE A 424 13.65 28.59 2.68
C ILE A 424 12.69 29.24 1.67
N PRO A 425 13.21 29.94 0.62
CA PRO A 425 12.38 30.39 -0.47
C PRO A 425 11.73 29.19 -1.19
N HIS A 426 10.43 29.20 -1.40
CA HIS A 426 9.71 28.13 -2.10
C HIS A 426 10.35 27.81 -3.47
N SER A 427 10.79 28.83 -4.22
CA SER A 427 11.44 28.67 -5.51
C SER A 427 12.83 27.98 -5.47
N ALA A 428 13.36 27.70 -4.27
CA ALA A 428 14.60 26.93 -4.11
C ALA A 428 14.34 25.41 -3.99
N LEU A 429 13.13 25.02 -3.60
CA LEU A 429 12.70 23.63 -3.55
C LEU A 429 11.86 23.33 -4.82
N HIS A 430 12.39 22.46 -5.65
CA HIS A 430 11.74 22.01 -6.88
C HIS A 430 11.01 20.70 -6.60
N LEU A 431 9.81 20.54 -7.13
CA LEU A 431 8.93 19.42 -6.88
C LEU A 431 8.79 18.59 -8.15
N GLU A 432 9.20 17.33 -8.11
CA GLU A 432 9.19 16.43 -9.24
C GLU A 432 7.94 15.56 -9.22
N VAL A 433 7.20 15.55 -10.33
CA VAL A 433 5.95 14.80 -10.51
C VAL A 433 6.10 13.90 -11.72
N THR A 434 5.91 12.60 -11.55
CA THR A 434 6.05 11.65 -12.68
C THR A 434 4.90 11.75 -13.68
N GLU A 435 5.20 11.51 -14.97
CA GLU A 435 4.18 11.44 -16.02
C GLU A 435 3.06 10.44 -15.70
N SER A 436 3.40 9.31 -15.09
CA SER A 436 2.44 8.26 -14.71
C SER A 436 1.41 8.69 -13.67
N ALA A 437 1.73 9.66 -12.82
CA ALA A 437 0.78 10.23 -11.86
C ALA A 437 -0.37 10.97 -12.56
N TYR A 438 -0.07 11.67 -13.67
CA TYR A 438 -1.06 12.38 -14.48
C TYR A 438 -2.11 11.45 -15.09
N MET A 439 -1.70 10.27 -15.56
CA MET A 439 -2.59 9.33 -16.27
C MET A 439 -3.76 8.82 -15.43
N LYS A 440 -3.65 8.85 -14.12
CA LYS A 440 -4.65 8.26 -13.21
C LYS A 440 -5.69 9.27 -12.72
N ASP A 441 -5.31 10.54 -12.50
CA ASP A 441 -6.17 11.58 -11.91
C ASP A 441 -5.83 12.98 -12.46
N ALA A 442 -5.89 13.15 -13.77
CA ALA A 442 -5.40 14.34 -14.47
C ALA A 442 -5.98 15.68 -13.95
N GLU A 443 -7.30 15.78 -13.77
CA GLU A 443 -7.95 17.04 -13.33
C GLU A 443 -7.53 17.46 -11.92
N LEU A 444 -7.43 16.48 -11.02
CA LEU A 444 -7.00 16.73 -9.64
C LEU A 444 -5.52 17.14 -9.62
N LEU A 445 -4.67 16.41 -10.36
CA LEU A 445 -3.25 16.71 -10.43
C LEU A 445 -2.97 18.12 -10.98
N ILE A 446 -3.65 18.52 -12.06
CA ILE A 446 -3.53 19.88 -12.63
C ILE A 446 -3.88 20.92 -11.57
N THR A 447 -4.98 20.71 -10.84
CA THR A 447 -5.43 21.64 -9.80
C THR A 447 -4.41 21.80 -8.68
N GLU A 448 -3.83 20.69 -8.20
CA GLU A 448 -2.86 20.73 -7.11
C GLU A 448 -1.50 21.28 -7.56
N VAL A 449 -1.05 20.97 -8.77
CA VAL A 449 0.15 21.57 -9.38
C VAL A 449 0.01 23.08 -9.49
N ASP A 450 -1.14 23.58 -9.94
CA ASP A 450 -1.39 25.02 -10.01
C ASP A 450 -1.37 25.67 -8.60
N LYS A 451 -1.87 24.99 -7.56
CA LYS A 451 -1.78 25.47 -6.18
C LYS A 451 -0.33 25.56 -5.69
N LEU A 452 0.48 24.53 -5.96
CA LEU A 452 1.91 24.50 -5.60
C LEU A 452 2.65 25.68 -6.27
N ARG A 453 2.43 25.89 -7.56
CA ARG A 453 3.04 26.99 -8.31
C ARG A 453 2.59 28.36 -7.79
N ASN A 454 1.30 28.51 -7.47
CA ASN A 454 0.76 29.75 -6.90
C ASN A 454 1.36 30.07 -5.50
N GLN A 455 1.84 29.06 -4.78
CA GLN A 455 2.61 29.26 -3.54
C GLN A 455 4.08 29.58 -3.78
N GLY A 456 4.55 29.52 -5.03
CA GLY A 456 5.91 29.90 -5.42
C GLY A 456 6.89 28.73 -5.53
N PHE A 457 6.41 27.49 -5.47
CA PHE A 457 7.22 26.31 -5.80
C PHE A 457 7.47 26.22 -7.30
N SER A 458 8.59 25.60 -7.68
CA SER A 458 8.86 25.18 -9.07
C SER A 458 8.44 23.72 -9.20
N VAL A 459 7.60 23.41 -10.18
CA VAL A 459 7.14 22.04 -10.44
C VAL A 459 7.76 21.52 -11.73
N GLU A 460 8.31 20.31 -11.67
CA GLU A 460 9.02 19.65 -12.77
C GLU A 460 8.28 18.35 -13.15
N ILE A 461 8.12 18.08 -14.46
CA ILE A 461 7.66 16.77 -14.93
C ILE A 461 8.86 15.85 -15.03
N ASP A 462 8.77 14.70 -14.33
CA ASP A 462 9.80 13.66 -14.33
C ASP A 462 9.44 12.49 -15.25
N ASP A 463 10.47 11.73 -15.67
CA ASP A 463 10.36 10.56 -16.56
C ASP A 463 9.66 10.86 -17.91
N PHE A 464 9.77 12.09 -18.42
CA PHE A 464 9.09 12.47 -19.66
C PHE A 464 9.55 11.63 -20.84
N GLY A 465 8.57 11.01 -21.49
CA GLY A 465 8.77 10.12 -22.64
C GLY A 465 8.68 8.64 -22.32
N ALA A 466 8.62 8.24 -21.04
CA ALA A 466 8.45 6.86 -20.64
C ALA A 466 6.99 6.35 -20.80
N GLY A 467 6.00 7.26 -20.97
CA GLY A 467 4.56 6.97 -21.04
C GLY A 467 3.92 7.22 -22.40
N TYR A 468 2.65 6.80 -22.54
CA TYR A 468 1.87 6.92 -23.80
C TYR A 468 1.21 8.31 -24.01
N SER A 469 1.30 9.24 -23.06
CA SER A 469 0.50 10.49 -23.08
C SER A 469 1.29 11.79 -22.94
N SER A 470 2.61 11.75 -23.06
CA SER A 470 3.56 12.85 -22.81
C SER A 470 3.15 14.20 -23.38
N LEU A 471 2.62 14.25 -24.60
CA LEU A 471 2.19 15.50 -25.24
C LEU A 471 0.91 16.10 -24.64
N ASN A 472 -0.04 15.25 -24.22
CA ASN A 472 -1.27 15.72 -23.56
C ASN A 472 -0.94 16.28 -22.18
N THR A 473 -0.05 15.64 -21.43
CA THR A 473 0.43 16.13 -20.13
C THR A 473 1.03 17.52 -20.26
N LEU A 474 1.91 17.76 -21.24
CA LEU A 474 2.50 19.09 -21.47
C LEU A 474 1.49 20.15 -21.92
N LYS A 475 0.46 19.74 -22.65
CA LYS A 475 -0.60 20.67 -23.09
C LYS A 475 -1.45 21.16 -21.92
N ASP A 476 -1.75 20.26 -20.98
CA ASP A 476 -2.78 20.49 -19.96
C ASP A 476 -2.19 20.91 -18.59
N MET A 477 -0.92 20.54 -18.30
CA MET A 477 -0.25 20.90 -17.04
C MET A 477 0.65 22.13 -17.20
N ASN A 478 0.49 23.07 -16.29
CA ASN A 478 1.41 24.20 -16.13
C ASN A 478 2.62 23.76 -15.29
N VAL A 479 3.76 23.55 -15.91
CA VAL A 479 5.00 23.15 -15.24
C VAL A 479 6.13 24.11 -15.54
N ASP A 480 7.19 24.08 -14.72
CA ASP A 480 8.30 25.03 -14.81
C ASP A 480 9.56 24.42 -15.45
N LYS A 481 9.63 23.08 -15.51
CA LYS A 481 10.76 22.37 -16.13
C LYS A 481 10.37 20.97 -16.59
N LEU A 482 11.08 20.47 -17.59
CA LEU A 482 10.94 19.13 -18.14
C LEU A 482 12.20 18.30 -17.86
N LYS A 483 12.06 17.08 -17.30
CA LYS A 483 13.13 16.11 -17.11
C LYS A 483 12.97 14.99 -18.15
N LEU A 484 13.94 14.90 -19.06
CA LEU A 484 13.95 13.93 -20.16
C LEU A 484 14.78 12.70 -19.76
N ASP A 485 14.14 11.55 -19.55
CA ASP A 485 14.85 10.30 -19.24
C ASP A 485 15.48 9.69 -20.50
N MET A 486 16.79 9.58 -20.50
CA MET A 486 17.57 8.96 -21.59
C MET A 486 17.38 7.45 -21.68
N LYS A 487 16.88 6.78 -20.61
CA LYS A 487 16.62 5.32 -20.64
C LYS A 487 15.48 4.96 -21.59
N PHE A 488 14.49 5.83 -21.73
CA PHE A 488 13.39 5.66 -22.68
C PHE A 488 13.89 5.40 -24.12
N LEU A 489 15.09 5.87 -24.44
CA LEU A 489 15.65 5.86 -25.78
C LEU A 489 16.69 4.75 -25.97
N SER A 490 16.97 3.93 -24.94
CA SER A 490 18.03 2.90 -24.96
C SER A 490 17.57 1.51 -25.44
N GLY A 491 16.56 1.42 -26.31
CA GLY A 491 16.06 0.17 -26.89
C GLY A 491 16.96 -0.51 -27.93
N GLY A 492 18.05 0.09 -28.34
CA GLY A 492 19.00 -0.51 -29.30
C GLY A 492 19.99 0.49 -29.90
N HIS A 493 21.23 0.37 -29.55
CA HIS A 493 22.46 0.81 -30.24
C HIS A 493 22.38 2.10 -31.09
N GLY A 494 22.05 3.26 -30.49
CA GLY A 494 22.27 4.57 -31.12
C GLY A 494 21.51 4.77 -32.41
N ASP A 495 20.28 4.29 -32.53
CA ASP A 495 19.50 4.39 -33.76
C ASP A 495 19.28 5.87 -34.14
N LYS A 496 19.36 6.15 -35.43
CA LYS A 496 19.14 7.48 -36.01
C LYS A 496 17.76 8.05 -35.57
N LYS A 497 16.77 7.19 -35.33
CA LYS A 497 15.44 7.57 -34.87
C LYS A 497 15.44 8.11 -33.44
N GLU A 498 16.18 7.49 -32.53
CA GLU A 498 16.32 7.95 -31.14
C GLU A 498 16.86 9.38 -31.08
N LYS A 499 17.92 9.67 -31.83
CA LYS A 499 18.49 11.01 -31.88
C LYS A 499 17.54 12.06 -32.45
N ILE A 500 16.71 11.68 -33.42
CA ILE A 500 15.69 12.57 -34.01
C ILE A 500 14.61 12.87 -32.97
N ILE A 501 14.17 11.87 -32.20
CA ILE A 501 13.16 12.05 -31.16
C ILE A 501 13.70 12.95 -30.06
N ILE A 502 14.91 12.71 -29.56
CA ILE A 502 15.56 13.57 -28.55
C ILE A 502 15.62 15.03 -29.04
N ALA A 503 16.12 15.25 -30.25
CA ALA A 503 16.22 16.58 -30.82
C ALA A 503 14.85 17.26 -30.93
N ALA A 504 13.81 16.51 -31.35
CA ALA A 504 12.45 17.04 -31.47
C ALA A 504 11.84 17.41 -30.09
N VAL A 505 12.09 16.61 -29.06
CA VAL A 505 11.62 16.90 -27.69
C VAL A 505 12.33 18.15 -27.13
N ILE A 506 13.64 18.27 -27.35
CA ILE A 506 14.40 19.45 -26.90
C ILE A 506 13.93 20.71 -27.65
N ASP A 507 13.70 20.65 -28.94
CA ASP A 507 13.20 21.77 -29.75
C ASP A 507 11.78 22.20 -29.34
N MET A 508 10.91 21.22 -29.10
CA MET A 508 9.56 21.43 -28.56
C MET A 508 9.62 22.13 -27.20
N SER A 509 10.45 21.67 -26.28
CA SER A 509 10.62 22.26 -24.95
C SER A 509 11.06 23.74 -25.06
N HIS A 510 12.02 24.05 -25.92
CA HIS A 510 12.48 25.42 -26.19
C HIS A 510 11.34 26.28 -26.78
N THR A 511 10.57 25.73 -27.73
CA THR A 511 9.47 26.44 -28.39
C THR A 511 8.36 26.79 -27.41
N LEU A 512 8.12 25.90 -26.42
CA LEU A 512 7.17 26.11 -25.32
C LEU A 512 7.74 27.02 -24.22
N GLY A 513 9.01 27.41 -24.28
CA GLY A 513 9.67 28.21 -23.25
C GLY A 513 9.93 27.44 -21.95
N LEU A 514 9.91 26.10 -21.99
CA LEU A 514 10.16 25.23 -20.85
C LEU A 514 11.65 24.88 -20.76
N PRO A 515 12.34 25.17 -19.66
CA PRO A 515 13.67 24.64 -19.40
C PRO A 515 13.65 23.10 -19.40
N ILE A 516 14.72 22.50 -19.95
CA ILE A 516 14.85 21.04 -20.04
C ILE A 516 16.16 20.58 -19.38
N ILE A 517 16.06 19.49 -18.61
CA ILE A 517 17.21 18.76 -18.08
C ILE A 517 17.17 17.33 -18.63
N ALA A 518 18.31 16.82 -19.12
CA ALA A 518 18.45 15.44 -19.56
C ALA A 518 19.01 14.59 -18.43
N GLU A 519 18.32 13.48 -18.14
CA GLU A 519 18.67 12.53 -17.10
C GLU A 519 19.24 11.23 -17.66
N GLY A 520 19.93 10.45 -16.79
CA GLY A 520 20.52 9.18 -17.20
C GLY A 520 21.68 9.34 -18.18
N VAL A 521 22.38 10.48 -18.18
CA VAL A 521 23.56 10.69 -19.04
C VAL A 521 24.72 9.86 -18.49
N GLU A 522 25.18 8.87 -19.28
CA GLU A 522 26.22 7.92 -18.84
C GLU A 522 27.54 8.12 -19.57
N THR A 523 27.55 8.74 -20.77
CA THR A 523 28.75 8.89 -21.57
C THR A 523 28.98 10.34 -22.04
N LYS A 524 30.24 10.64 -22.38
CA LYS A 524 30.61 11.94 -22.94
C LYS A 524 29.90 12.21 -24.26
N GLU A 525 29.79 11.18 -25.11
CA GLU A 525 29.15 11.27 -26.42
C GLU A 525 27.67 11.66 -26.29
N GLN A 526 26.97 11.15 -25.27
CA GLN A 526 25.60 11.56 -24.94
C GLN A 526 25.55 13.03 -24.53
N ALA A 527 26.43 13.43 -23.61
CA ALA A 527 26.48 14.82 -23.14
C ALA A 527 26.78 15.81 -24.28
N ASP A 528 27.76 15.49 -25.14
CA ASP A 528 28.12 16.33 -26.30
C ASP A 528 26.99 16.39 -27.35
N MET A 529 26.26 15.29 -27.53
CA MET A 529 25.08 15.23 -28.41
C MET A 529 23.94 16.11 -27.88
N LEU A 530 23.61 15.99 -26.62
CA LEU A 530 22.55 16.78 -25.96
C LEU A 530 22.87 18.27 -26.02
N LEU A 531 24.13 18.65 -25.78
CA LEU A 531 24.57 20.04 -25.90
C LEU A 531 24.41 20.57 -27.34
N LYS A 532 24.72 19.77 -28.36
CA LYS A 532 24.49 20.12 -29.77
C LYS A 532 23.01 20.32 -30.09
N PHE A 533 22.12 19.60 -29.44
CA PHE A 533 20.66 19.77 -29.60
C PHE A 533 20.11 20.93 -28.77
N GLY A 534 20.95 21.60 -27.95
CA GLY A 534 20.57 22.76 -27.14
C GLY A 534 20.23 22.44 -25.68
N CYS A 535 20.25 21.18 -25.25
CA CYS A 535 20.10 20.82 -23.86
C CYS A 535 21.42 21.07 -23.12
N LYS A 536 21.41 22.02 -22.17
CA LYS A 536 22.61 22.43 -21.41
C LYS A 536 22.64 21.83 -20.02
N GLN A 537 21.45 21.58 -19.44
CA GLN A 537 21.30 21.02 -18.11
C GLN A 537 21.22 19.50 -18.19
N MET A 538 22.01 18.82 -17.37
CA MET A 538 22.18 17.37 -17.44
C MET A 538 22.39 16.78 -16.05
N GLN A 539 21.96 15.52 -15.90
CA GLN A 539 22.18 14.69 -14.73
C GLN A 539 22.48 13.26 -15.18
N GLY A 540 23.39 12.56 -14.48
CA GLY A 540 23.67 11.16 -14.79
C GLY A 540 25.04 10.70 -14.30
N PHE A 541 25.31 9.41 -14.45
CA PHE A 541 26.52 8.75 -13.95
C PHE A 541 27.80 9.20 -14.63
N TYR A 542 27.67 9.78 -15.81
CA TYR A 542 28.82 10.44 -16.44
C TYR A 542 29.39 11.56 -15.57
N PHE A 543 28.56 12.30 -14.86
CA PHE A 543 28.99 13.39 -13.99
C PHE A 543 29.21 12.88 -12.55
N SER A 544 28.18 12.27 -11.98
CA SER A 544 28.23 11.71 -10.63
C SER A 544 27.10 10.72 -10.40
N LYS A 545 27.37 9.69 -9.61
CA LYS A 545 26.32 8.92 -8.93
C LYS A 545 25.72 9.79 -7.82
N PRO A 546 24.54 9.43 -7.29
CA PRO A 546 24.04 10.01 -6.05
C PRO A 546 25.11 9.93 -4.95
N LEU A 547 25.29 11.01 -4.20
CA LEU A 547 26.33 11.16 -3.16
C LEU A 547 25.67 11.32 -1.77
N PRO A 548 26.27 10.75 -0.73
CA PRO A 548 25.93 11.13 0.64
C PRO A 548 26.10 12.64 0.85
N VAL A 549 25.42 13.18 1.87
CA VAL A 549 25.39 14.63 2.10
C VAL A 549 26.79 15.24 2.27
N GLU A 550 27.69 14.55 2.96
CA GLU A 550 29.06 15.02 3.20
C GLU A 550 29.88 15.17 1.93
N GLU A 551 29.71 14.22 1.00
CA GLU A 551 30.41 14.25 -0.30
C GLU A 551 29.80 15.33 -1.22
N TYR A 552 28.48 15.49 -1.20
CA TYR A 552 27.83 16.56 -1.95
C TYR A 552 28.22 17.95 -1.40
N GLU A 553 28.32 18.11 -0.09
CA GLU A 553 28.80 19.34 0.56
C GLU A 553 30.23 19.66 0.15
N ALA A 554 31.11 18.67 0.04
CA ALA A 554 32.48 18.89 -0.44
C ALA A 554 32.52 19.48 -1.86
N LEU A 555 31.58 19.06 -2.72
CA LEU A 555 31.40 19.65 -4.07
C LEU A 555 30.79 21.06 -3.96
N LEU A 556 29.75 21.23 -3.14
CA LEU A 556 29.03 22.48 -3.01
C LEU A 556 29.93 23.61 -2.48
N TYR A 557 30.81 23.30 -1.51
CA TYR A 557 31.81 24.22 -0.93
C TYR A 557 33.10 24.36 -1.77
N GLY A 558 33.17 23.68 -2.93
CA GLY A 558 34.35 23.76 -3.82
C GLY A 558 35.61 23.04 -3.31
N LYS A 559 35.47 22.18 -2.27
CA LYS A 559 36.60 21.36 -1.74
C LYS A 559 36.97 20.24 -2.71
N THR A 560 36.01 19.74 -3.49
CA THR A 560 36.19 18.75 -4.54
C THR A 560 35.56 19.24 -5.84
N LYS A 561 35.86 18.58 -6.95
CA LYS A 561 35.28 18.89 -8.28
C LYS A 561 34.87 17.60 -8.97
N LEU A 562 33.80 17.65 -9.74
CA LEU A 562 33.39 16.54 -10.57
C LEU A 562 34.44 16.27 -11.64
N PRO A 563 34.88 15.01 -11.85
CA PRO A 563 35.98 14.68 -12.80
C PRO A 563 35.73 15.17 -14.23
N ASN A 564 34.49 15.05 -14.68
CA ASN A 564 34.07 15.33 -16.05
C ASN A 564 33.59 16.78 -16.30
N LEU A 565 33.75 17.67 -15.32
CA LEU A 565 33.52 19.11 -15.42
C LEU A 565 34.80 19.94 -15.35
N LYS A 566 35.98 19.28 -15.44
CA LYS A 566 37.28 19.97 -15.45
C LYS A 566 37.55 20.66 -16.77
#